data_8e28cad9cd11c070f9db6dff6849516d
#
_entry.id   8e28cad9cd11c070f9db6dff6849516d
#
_cell.length_a   1.000
_cell.length_b   1.000
_cell.length_c   1.000
_cell.angle_alpha   90.00
_cell.angle_beta   90.00
_cell.angle_gamma   90.00
#
_symmetry.space_group_name_H-M   'P 1'
#
loop_
_entity.id
_entity.type
_entity.pdbx_description
1 polymer ?
#
loop_
_entity_poly.entity_id
_entity_poly.type
_entity_poly.pdbx_seq_one_letter_code
_entity_poly.pdbx_strand_id
1 'polypeptide(L)'
;MANKIQIRRGLKTNLPALDVGEPALCTDTKEVFVGNSGGNVALINKEVMDSHLENYILQIPYGVASGSANTYTVTLNPPLTSYTEGVAVAVKINASNTGASTININSKGAKSIRDPRGNALTAGKLIAGSIYTLRYNGTNFILQGEGATGNATASDLLSGKTASTDAGEITGSMPNRTGHVTAQSRIVSGTTLRFRPQPGYYDGSTTNSVQYSDSNFIASNILKGKSIFGLSGSAEPKRLGFTRTTASINWGARNYGQAIVFDGKMWHMGGFDSNNNLPRNVWYTTNGTSWTQATSSAAWTGRYSFGLLNYDNKMWVFGGFTSSNELNDVWYTTNGSSWTQATSAAAWEKRHMFGYTVFDGKMWLTGGSTSGAVRDVWYSTNGSVWTQGAQPGWSAKRYHKMLVYDNKMWVIGGWDNQRDVWYTTNGSTWTRATATASWSARTGFSAEVFDNKMWVFGGSTYNDVWYSTDGSSWTKAYNNADWSPRSDVGSAVFGDKLWIMCGYDGTKNLSDVWYGEIQSDGIIF
;
A
#
# COMPACT_ATOMS: atom_id res chain seq x y z
N MET A 1 -41.23 19.93 78.37
CA MET A 1 -41.48 21.39 78.40
C MET A 1 -40.41 22.03 77.50
N ALA A 2 -40.80 22.71 76.42
CA ALA A 2 -39.86 23.42 75.60
C ALA A 2 -39.35 24.65 76.35
N ASN A 3 -38.11 24.66 76.78
CA ASN A 3 -37.51 25.82 77.38
C ASN A 3 -37.41 26.93 76.30
N LYS A 4 -38.25 27.93 76.40
CA LYS A 4 -38.13 29.15 75.63
C LYS A 4 -36.85 29.88 76.07
N ILE A 5 -35.86 29.96 75.24
CA ILE A 5 -34.73 30.84 75.50
C ILE A 5 -35.21 32.28 75.30
N GLN A 6 -35.28 33.03 76.43
CA GLN A 6 -35.58 34.46 76.36
C GLN A 6 -34.28 35.24 76.22
N ILE A 7 -34.18 36.04 75.14
CA ILE A 7 -33.04 36.93 74.90
C ILE A 7 -33.39 38.29 75.54
N ARG A 8 -32.58 38.73 76.50
CA ARG A 8 -32.74 40.10 77.05
C ARG A 8 -32.39 41.12 75.90
N ARG A 9 -33.10 42.19 75.86
CA ARG A 9 -32.91 43.27 74.92
C ARG A 9 -32.85 44.61 75.59
N GLY A 10 -31.89 45.47 75.24
CA GLY A 10 -31.75 46.78 75.82
C GLY A 10 -30.58 47.57 75.30
N LEU A 11 -30.30 48.77 75.75
CA LEU A 11 -29.13 49.51 75.45
C LEU A 11 -27.89 48.86 76.05
N LYS A 12 -26.72 48.93 75.40
CA LYS A 12 -25.49 48.32 75.91
C LYS A 12 -25.11 48.88 77.27
N THR A 13 -25.31 50.17 77.49
CA THR A 13 -25.05 50.85 78.75
C THR A 13 -25.87 50.33 79.88
N ASN A 14 -27.03 49.72 79.65
CA ASN A 14 -27.93 49.20 80.65
C ASN A 14 -27.94 47.68 80.75
N LEU A 15 -26.95 47.02 80.15
CA LEU A 15 -26.81 45.57 80.11
C LEU A 15 -26.39 45.08 81.52
N PRO A 16 -27.28 44.40 82.30
CA PRO A 16 -26.88 43.87 83.62
C PRO A 16 -25.92 42.68 83.44
N ALA A 17 -25.38 42.25 84.56
CA ALA A 17 -24.62 40.99 84.56
C ALA A 17 -25.63 39.87 84.15
N LEU A 18 -25.23 39.10 83.17
CA LEU A 18 -26.01 37.96 82.68
C LEU A 18 -25.62 36.71 83.41
N ASP A 19 -26.62 35.85 83.67
CA ASP A 19 -26.33 34.51 84.19
C ASP A 19 -25.49 33.70 83.19
N VAL A 20 -24.73 32.70 83.63
CA VAL A 20 -23.89 31.88 82.78
C VAL A 20 -24.72 31.19 81.73
N GLY A 21 -24.41 31.46 80.43
CA GLY A 21 -25.16 30.97 79.29
C GLY A 21 -26.37 31.82 78.91
N GLU A 22 -26.72 32.89 79.63
CA GLU A 22 -27.81 33.76 79.28
C GLU A 22 -27.46 34.71 78.14
N PRO A 23 -28.18 34.70 77.00
CA PRO A 23 -27.93 35.61 75.88
C PRO A 23 -28.64 36.96 76.05
N ALA A 24 -28.02 38.04 75.61
CA ALA A 24 -28.61 39.38 75.49
C ALA A 24 -28.25 40.04 74.15
N LEU A 25 -29.18 40.82 73.59
CA LEU A 25 -29.02 41.62 72.42
C LEU A 25 -29.05 43.11 72.74
N CYS A 26 -27.96 43.83 72.53
CA CYS A 26 -27.92 45.30 72.60
C CYS A 26 -28.61 45.91 71.39
N THR A 27 -29.65 46.68 71.59
CA THR A 27 -30.49 47.21 70.51
C THR A 27 -29.90 48.42 69.83
N ASP A 28 -29.03 49.11 70.52
CA ASP A 28 -28.25 50.28 70.04
C ASP A 28 -27.04 49.86 69.20
N THR A 29 -26.27 48.91 69.72
CA THR A 29 -25.01 48.45 69.05
C THR A 29 -25.21 47.18 68.21
N LYS A 30 -26.33 46.50 68.32
CA LYS A 30 -26.66 45.21 67.68
C LYS A 30 -25.71 44.06 68.10
N GLU A 31 -25.02 44.21 69.22
CA GLU A 31 -24.13 43.19 69.74
C GLU A 31 -24.92 42.14 70.53
N VAL A 32 -24.47 40.88 70.40
CA VAL A 32 -24.99 39.78 71.20
C VAL A 32 -23.99 39.43 72.31
N PHE A 33 -24.40 39.41 73.55
CA PHE A 33 -23.63 39.02 74.73
C PHE A 33 -24.11 37.71 75.26
N VAL A 34 -23.23 36.93 75.85
CA VAL A 34 -23.58 35.76 76.69
C VAL A 34 -22.90 35.87 78.03
N GLY A 35 -23.62 35.63 79.06
CA GLY A 35 -23.04 35.60 80.41
C GLY A 35 -22.11 34.42 80.60
N ASN A 36 -20.93 34.65 81.21
CA ASN A 36 -20.07 33.59 81.72
C ASN A 36 -19.62 33.89 83.13
N SER A 37 -18.84 33.03 83.80
CA SER A 37 -18.38 33.16 85.15
C SER A 37 -17.47 34.38 85.42
N GLY A 38 -16.97 35.05 84.38
CA GLY A 38 -16.16 36.25 84.44
C GLY A 38 -16.88 37.54 84.01
N GLY A 39 -18.19 37.48 83.69
CA GLY A 39 -18.98 38.63 83.22
C GLY A 39 -19.57 38.39 81.78
N ASN A 40 -20.16 39.43 81.23
CA ASN A 40 -20.78 39.38 79.87
C ASN A 40 -19.71 39.37 78.77
N VAL A 41 -19.75 38.34 77.95
CA VAL A 41 -18.84 38.21 76.82
C VAL A 41 -19.60 38.47 75.50
N ALA A 42 -19.14 39.41 74.73
CA ALA A 42 -19.71 39.60 73.39
C ALA A 42 -19.37 38.41 72.52
N LEU A 43 -20.36 37.78 71.96
CA LEU A 43 -20.16 36.69 71.00
C LEU A 43 -19.53 37.25 69.68
N ILE A 44 -20.09 38.40 69.29
CA ILE A 44 -19.55 39.15 68.13
C ILE A 44 -19.77 40.62 68.40
N ASN A 45 -18.78 41.47 68.35
CA ASN A 45 -19.00 42.92 68.40
C ASN A 45 -19.10 43.48 66.98
N LYS A 46 -19.73 44.65 66.84
CA LYS A 46 -19.90 45.30 65.52
C LYS A 46 -18.56 45.59 64.83
N GLU A 47 -17.57 46.01 65.53
CA GLU A 47 -16.28 46.37 65.03
C GLU A 47 -15.52 45.17 64.43
N VAL A 48 -15.62 44.01 65.13
CA VAL A 48 -15.05 42.75 64.64
C VAL A 48 -15.81 42.27 63.41
N MET A 49 -17.15 42.38 63.43
CA MET A 49 -17.93 42.03 62.26
C MET A 49 -17.68 42.95 61.08
N ASP A 50 -17.65 44.26 61.31
CA ASP A 50 -17.40 45.24 60.25
C ASP A 50 -15.98 45.04 59.69
N SER A 51 -14.95 44.86 60.55
CA SER A 51 -13.61 44.57 60.09
C SER A 51 -13.49 43.25 59.33
N HIS A 52 -14.27 42.26 59.74
CA HIS A 52 -14.33 40.98 59.03
C HIS A 52 -14.99 41.16 57.66
N LEU A 53 -16.12 41.88 57.58
CA LEU A 53 -16.80 42.15 56.30
C LEU A 53 -16.01 43.02 55.34
N GLU A 54 -15.14 43.89 55.85
CA GLU A 54 -14.26 44.75 55.07
C GLU A 54 -12.94 44.09 54.68
N ASN A 55 -12.66 42.88 55.22
CA ASN A 55 -11.42 42.17 54.93
C ASN A 55 -11.47 41.42 53.61
N TYR A 56 -11.25 42.10 52.55
CA TYR A 56 -11.22 41.54 51.19
C TYR A 56 -10.05 40.61 50.89
N ILE A 57 -9.18 40.35 51.85
CA ILE A 57 -8.11 39.32 51.78
C ILE A 57 -8.72 37.96 52.24
N LEU A 58 -9.51 37.95 53.28
CA LEU A 58 -10.11 36.76 53.85
C LEU A 58 -11.48 36.44 53.26
N GLN A 59 -12.20 37.44 52.73
CA GLN A 59 -13.51 37.30 52.11
C GLN A 59 -13.48 37.85 50.69
N ILE A 60 -14.15 37.15 49.75
CA ILE A 60 -14.22 37.55 48.35
C ILE A 60 -15.58 38.19 48.09
N PRO A 61 -15.68 39.55 48.09
CA PRO A 61 -16.96 40.21 47.81
C PRO A 61 -17.33 40.04 46.34
N TYR A 62 -18.60 40.06 46.07
CA TYR A 62 -19.18 39.98 44.73
C TYR A 62 -19.58 41.34 44.21
N GLY A 63 -19.25 41.61 42.96
CA GLY A 63 -19.71 42.83 42.26
C GLY A 63 -20.06 42.55 40.81
N VAL A 64 -20.93 43.38 40.26
CA VAL A 64 -21.25 43.32 38.83
C VAL A 64 -20.46 44.42 38.12
N ALA A 65 -19.72 44.06 37.12
CA ALA A 65 -18.98 45.01 36.30
C ALA A 65 -19.94 45.92 35.48
N SER A 66 -19.53 47.15 35.26
CA SER A 66 -20.08 48.10 34.32
C SER A 66 -18.94 48.68 33.48
N GLY A 67 -19.24 49.57 32.57
CA GLY A 67 -18.25 50.09 31.59
C GLY A 67 -18.31 49.36 30.26
N SER A 68 -17.26 49.57 29.45
CA SER A 68 -17.15 48.95 28.12
C SER A 68 -16.22 47.74 28.12
N ALA A 69 -16.19 46.96 27.03
CA ALA A 69 -15.21 45.93 26.84
C ALA A 69 -13.78 46.43 27.09
N ASN A 70 -12.97 45.67 27.82
CA ASN A 70 -11.60 45.98 28.22
C ASN A 70 -11.43 47.07 29.32
N THR A 71 -12.49 47.80 29.69
CA THR A 71 -12.44 48.83 30.75
C THR A 71 -13.60 48.65 31.71
N TYR A 72 -13.39 47.82 32.72
CA TYR A 72 -14.42 47.45 33.67
C TYR A 72 -14.39 48.35 34.90
N THR A 73 -15.56 48.67 35.43
CA THR A 73 -15.72 49.34 36.73
C THR A 73 -16.62 48.51 37.62
N VAL A 74 -16.32 48.46 38.90
CA VAL A 74 -17.09 47.68 39.91
C VAL A 74 -17.26 48.54 41.15
N THR A 75 -18.48 48.55 41.66
CA THR A 75 -18.81 49.17 42.97
C THR A 75 -19.09 48.05 43.97
N LEU A 76 -18.31 47.93 45.00
CA LEU A 76 -18.49 47.02 46.10
C LEU A 76 -19.13 47.73 47.31
N ASN A 77 -19.90 47.00 48.09
CA ASN A 77 -20.47 47.50 49.34
C ASN A 77 -20.24 46.40 50.43
N PRO A 78 -19.50 46.72 51.50
CA PRO A 78 -18.86 47.99 51.81
C PRO A 78 -17.82 48.35 50.77
N PRO A 79 -17.48 49.66 50.58
CA PRO A 79 -16.56 50.07 49.53
C PRO A 79 -15.11 49.72 49.89
N LEU A 80 -14.36 49.24 48.86
CA LEU A 80 -12.92 49.00 48.98
C LEU A 80 -12.21 50.33 49.23
N THR A 81 -11.41 50.37 50.31
CA THR A 81 -10.70 51.59 50.71
C THR A 81 -9.39 51.81 49.96
N SER A 82 -8.66 50.76 49.63
CA SER A 82 -7.41 50.79 48.88
C SER A 82 -7.11 49.42 48.25
N TYR A 83 -6.25 49.39 47.20
CA TYR A 83 -5.72 48.14 46.68
C TYR A 83 -4.55 47.69 47.54
N THR A 84 -4.78 46.69 48.38
CA THR A 84 -3.74 46.04 49.18
C THR A 84 -3.49 44.64 48.59
N GLU A 85 -2.25 44.21 48.56
CA GLU A 85 -1.87 42.90 48.08
C GLU A 85 -2.68 41.80 48.77
N GLY A 86 -3.20 40.85 48.01
CA GLY A 86 -4.07 39.79 48.51
C GLY A 86 -5.57 40.11 48.41
N VAL A 87 -5.99 41.34 48.18
CA VAL A 87 -7.39 41.71 47.94
C VAL A 87 -7.95 40.88 46.77
N ALA A 88 -9.09 40.24 47.01
CA ALA A 88 -9.80 39.46 46.00
C ALA A 88 -11.20 40.04 45.75
N VAL A 89 -11.73 39.83 44.55
CA VAL A 89 -13.10 40.19 44.16
C VAL A 89 -13.66 39.19 43.15
N ALA A 90 -14.90 38.78 43.37
CA ALA A 90 -15.65 37.99 42.37
C ALA A 90 -16.46 38.97 41.52
N VAL A 91 -16.20 39.00 40.23
CA VAL A 91 -16.77 39.98 39.31
C VAL A 91 -17.58 39.31 38.20
N LYS A 92 -18.87 39.65 38.11
CA LYS A 92 -19.68 39.27 36.95
C LYS A 92 -19.42 40.27 35.82
N ILE A 93 -18.90 39.80 34.73
CA ILE A 93 -18.49 40.60 33.56
C ILE A 93 -19.73 41.01 32.77
N ASN A 94 -19.82 42.30 32.42
CA ASN A 94 -20.94 42.87 31.64
C ASN A 94 -20.72 42.82 30.11
N ALA A 95 -19.48 42.81 29.64
CA ALA A 95 -19.14 42.74 28.22
C ALA A 95 -17.86 41.89 28.04
N SER A 96 -17.86 41.01 27.05
CA SER A 96 -16.68 40.17 26.75
C SER A 96 -15.47 41.03 26.33
N ASN A 97 -14.27 40.68 26.79
CA ASN A 97 -13.08 41.42 26.42
C ASN A 97 -12.64 41.09 24.99
N THR A 98 -12.06 42.06 24.32
CA THR A 98 -11.48 41.96 22.98
C THR A 98 -9.94 42.06 22.98
N GLY A 99 -9.33 42.13 24.18
CA GLY A 99 -7.90 42.25 24.36
C GLY A 99 -7.52 42.54 25.82
N ALA A 100 -6.37 43.19 25.99
CA ALA A 100 -5.88 43.60 27.30
C ALA A 100 -6.92 44.40 28.06
N SER A 101 -7.16 44.07 29.34
CA SER A 101 -8.28 44.59 30.12
C SER A 101 -7.83 45.25 31.41
N THR A 102 -8.63 46.19 31.91
CA THR A 102 -8.42 46.84 33.19
C THR A 102 -9.71 46.82 34.03
N ILE A 103 -9.57 46.92 35.32
CA ILE A 103 -10.67 47.03 36.27
C ILE A 103 -10.41 48.19 37.24
N ASN A 104 -11.43 48.98 37.52
CA ASN A 104 -11.42 50.01 38.52
C ASN A 104 -12.51 49.77 39.56
N ILE A 105 -12.11 49.43 40.81
CA ILE A 105 -13.03 49.10 41.89
C ILE A 105 -13.19 50.32 42.80
N ASN A 106 -14.45 50.74 43.05
CA ASN A 106 -14.79 51.88 43.89
C ASN A 106 -14.00 53.16 43.55
N SER A 107 -13.71 53.39 42.28
CA SER A 107 -12.96 54.56 41.81
C SER A 107 -11.54 54.69 42.36
N LYS A 108 -10.87 53.61 42.76
CA LYS A 108 -9.50 53.59 43.32
C LYS A 108 -8.39 53.59 42.25
N GLY A 109 -8.72 53.84 41.01
CA GLY A 109 -7.84 53.80 39.84
C GLY A 109 -7.85 52.46 39.11
N ALA A 110 -7.75 52.53 37.79
CA ALA A 110 -7.79 51.32 36.98
C ALA A 110 -6.47 50.52 37.14
N LYS A 111 -6.59 49.20 37.28
CA LYS A 111 -5.48 48.25 37.32
C LYS A 111 -5.68 47.22 36.21
N SER A 112 -4.56 46.77 35.64
CA SER A 112 -4.62 45.74 34.57
C SER A 112 -5.14 44.42 35.16
N ILE A 113 -5.93 43.70 34.40
CA ILE A 113 -6.26 42.31 34.63
C ILE A 113 -5.27 41.46 33.84
N ARG A 114 -4.63 40.52 34.50
CA ARG A 114 -3.63 39.63 33.95
C ARG A 114 -4.04 38.17 34.09
N ASP A 115 -3.53 37.32 33.21
CA ASP A 115 -3.66 35.86 33.37
C ASP A 115 -2.84 35.36 34.59
N PRO A 116 -2.97 34.10 35.02
CA PRO A 116 -2.19 33.55 36.14
C PRO A 116 -0.66 33.59 35.94
N ARG A 117 -0.19 33.76 34.72
CA ARG A 117 1.25 33.87 34.36
C ARG A 117 1.71 35.32 34.32
N GLY A 118 0.80 36.29 34.53
CA GLY A 118 1.14 37.71 34.50
C GLY A 118 1.06 38.36 33.11
N ASN A 119 0.60 37.67 32.08
CA ASN A 119 0.46 38.22 30.75
C ASN A 119 -0.83 39.06 30.62
N ALA A 120 -0.88 39.94 29.61
CA ALA A 120 -2.09 40.63 29.25
C ALA A 120 -3.15 39.64 28.73
N LEU A 121 -4.41 39.86 29.10
CA LEU A 121 -5.49 39.00 28.62
C LEU A 121 -5.64 39.15 27.09
N THR A 122 -5.86 38.03 26.42
CA THR A 122 -6.27 37.99 25.03
C THR A 122 -7.80 38.14 24.91
N ALA A 123 -8.30 38.36 23.70
CA ALA A 123 -9.73 38.46 23.43
C ALA A 123 -10.48 37.20 23.90
N GLY A 124 -11.69 37.35 24.46
CA GLY A 124 -12.56 36.26 24.88
C GLY A 124 -12.19 35.59 26.20
N LYS A 125 -11.19 36.06 26.94
CA LYS A 125 -10.83 35.53 28.26
C LYS A 125 -11.83 35.92 29.38
N LEU A 126 -12.47 37.05 29.24
CA LEU A 126 -13.57 37.45 30.08
C LEU A 126 -14.85 37.44 29.24
N ILE A 127 -15.78 36.56 29.59
CA ILE A 127 -17.02 36.35 28.82
C ILE A 127 -18.15 37.08 29.52
N ALA A 128 -18.96 37.86 28.79
CA ALA A 128 -20.13 38.55 29.31
C ALA A 128 -21.07 37.55 30.02
N GLY A 129 -21.53 37.94 31.21
CA GLY A 129 -22.40 37.12 32.05
C GLY A 129 -21.68 36.13 33.00
N SER A 130 -20.40 35.82 32.75
CA SER A 130 -19.60 34.93 33.59
C SER A 130 -19.02 35.64 34.81
N ILE A 131 -18.78 34.89 35.88
CA ILE A 131 -18.21 35.39 37.14
C ILE A 131 -16.77 34.91 37.23
N TYR A 132 -15.86 35.86 37.47
CA TYR A 132 -14.43 35.59 37.62
C TYR A 132 -13.91 36.09 38.95
N THR A 133 -13.05 35.33 39.57
CA THR A 133 -12.33 35.78 40.78
C THR A 133 -11.02 36.41 40.35
N LEU A 134 -10.82 37.65 40.79
CA LEU A 134 -9.59 38.43 40.57
C LEU A 134 -8.90 38.66 41.91
N ARG A 135 -7.61 38.45 41.97
CA ARG A 135 -6.78 38.72 43.17
C ARG A 135 -5.69 39.73 42.86
N TYR A 136 -5.58 40.77 43.69
CA TYR A 136 -4.57 41.81 43.51
C TYR A 136 -3.21 41.33 44.03
N ASN A 137 -2.18 41.45 43.22
CA ASN A 137 -0.80 41.03 43.53
C ASN A 137 0.16 42.19 43.87
N GLY A 138 -0.37 43.32 44.35
CA GLY A 138 0.39 44.53 44.60
C GLY A 138 0.52 45.48 43.38
N THR A 139 0.33 44.96 42.16
CA THR A 139 0.45 45.76 40.90
C THR A 139 -0.78 45.60 40.00
N ASN A 140 -1.22 44.37 39.78
CA ASN A 140 -2.25 44.00 38.85
C ASN A 140 -3.28 43.06 39.51
N PHE A 141 -4.47 42.98 38.95
CA PHE A 141 -5.44 41.90 39.29
C PHE A 141 -5.13 40.66 38.47
N ILE A 142 -4.86 39.56 39.15
CA ILE A 142 -4.59 38.25 38.54
C ILE A 142 -5.89 37.46 38.49
N LEU A 143 -6.28 36.99 37.30
CA LEU A 143 -7.41 36.11 37.08
C LEU A 143 -7.13 34.76 37.75
N GLN A 144 -8.02 34.33 38.62
CA GLN A 144 -7.89 33.07 39.33
C GLN A 144 -8.69 31.98 38.62
N GLY A 145 -8.12 30.75 38.56
CA GLY A 145 -8.85 29.59 38.07
C GLY A 145 -9.06 29.57 36.56
N GLU A 146 -8.17 30.18 35.78
CA GLU A 146 -8.13 29.93 34.35
C GLU A 146 -7.90 28.44 34.09
N GLY A 147 -8.72 27.89 33.20
CA GLY A 147 -8.60 26.51 32.74
C GLY A 147 -7.24 26.23 32.07
N ALA A 148 -6.99 25.00 31.82
CA ALA A 148 -5.77 24.50 31.20
C ALA A 148 -5.46 25.25 29.90
N THR A 149 -4.22 25.77 29.80
CA THR A 149 -3.70 26.46 28.61
C THR A 149 -3.16 25.50 27.57
N GLY A 150 -3.82 24.36 27.37
CA GLY A 150 -3.42 23.36 26.42
C GLY A 150 -3.78 23.75 24.98
N ASN A 151 -2.96 23.30 24.04
CA ASN A 151 -3.20 23.43 22.59
C ASN A 151 -3.90 22.19 22.00
N ALA A 152 -4.45 21.32 22.85
CA ALA A 152 -5.16 20.13 22.41
C ALA A 152 -6.38 20.51 21.57
N THR A 153 -6.56 19.78 20.48
CA THR A 153 -7.74 19.85 19.63
C THR A 153 -8.64 18.64 19.87
N ALA A 154 -9.83 18.63 19.31
CA ALA A 154 -10.74 17.48 19.42
C ALA A 154 -10.09 16.18 18.88
N SER A 155 -9.22 16.26 17.89
CA SER A 155 -8.49 15.12 17.32
C SER A 155 -7.40 14.57 18.23
N ASP A 156 -6.98 15.30 19.24
CA ASP A 156 -5.94 14.87 20.20
C ASP A 156 -6.55 14.17 21.43
N LEU A 157 -7.87 14.16 21.54
CA LEU A 157 -8.61 13.55 22.63
C LEU A 157 -9.43 12.36 22.15
N LEU A 158 -9.49 11.31 22.97
CA LEU A 158 -10.36 10.16 22.70
C LEU A 158 -11.82 10.60 22.56
N SER A 159 -12.52 10.02 21.61
CA SER A 159 -13.94 10.28 21.38
C SER A 159 -14.76 10.11 22.64
N GLY A 160 -15.60 11.11 22.94
CA GLY A 160 -16.42 11.17 24.15
C GLY A 160 -15.69 11.60 25.42
N LYS A 161 -14.37 11.87 25.38
CA LYS A 161 -13.65 12.53 26.47
C LYS A 161 -13.69 14.03 26.27
N THR A 162 -13.74 14.78 27.38
CA THR A 162 -13.71 16.24 27.33
C THR A 162 -12.46 16.80 27.94
N ALA A 163 -12.05 17.96 27.49
CA ALA A 163 -11.01 18.76 28.12
C ALA A 163 -11.37 20.24 28.04
N SER A 164 -11.01 20.98 29.09
CA SER A 164 -11.13 22.43 29.09
C SER A 164 -9.93 23.04 28.39
N THR A 165 -10.18 23.92 27.44
CA THR A 165 -9.17 24.69 26.73
C THR A 165 -9.43 26.19 26.88
N ASP A 166 -8.53 26.99 26.38
CA ASP A 166 -8.70 28.45 26.33
C ASP A 166 -9.96 28.89 25.55
N ALA A 167 -10.40 28.09 24.61
CA ALA A 167 -11.60 28.37 23.79
C ALA A 167 -12.89 27.78 24.39
N GLY A 168 -12.79 27.10 25.54
CA GLY A 168 -13.90 26.39 26.19
C GLY A 168 -13.67 24.91 26.28
N GLU A 169 -14.73 24.17 26.63
CA GLU A 169 -14.69 22.71 26.69
C GLU A 169 -14.72 22.13 25.26
N ILE A 170 -13.79 21.24 24.98
CA ILE A 170 -13.76 20.48 23.73
C ILE A 170 -14.07 19.00 24.02
N THR A 171 -14.81 18.38 23.12
CA THR A 171 -15.08 16.94 23.15
C THR A 171 -14.17 16.24 22.13
N GLY A 172 -13.50 15.19 22.56
CA GLY A 172 -12.60 14.41 21.74
C GLY A 172 -13.30 13.74 20.56
N SER A 173 -12.61 13.70 19.45
CA SER A 173 -13.03 13.03 18.21
C SER A 173 -12.10 11.90 17.77
N MET A 174 -10.95 11.70 18.45
CA MET A 174 -10.02 10.60 18.13
C MET A 174 -10.69 9.26 18.42
N PRO A 175 -10.86 8.39 17.42
CA PRO A 175 -11.47 7.09 17.65
C PRO A 175 -10.61 6.23 18.60
N ASN A 176 -11.24 5.64 19.60
CA ASN A 176 -10.62 4.58 20.39
C ASN A 176 -10.72 3.27 19.58
N ARG A 177 -9.58 2.73 19.16
CA ARG A 177 -9.50 1.51 18.37
C ARG A 177 -9.38 0.31 19.30
N THR A 178 -10.48 -0.42 19.47
CA THR A 178 -10.55 -1.65 20.27
C THR A 178 -10.59 -2.87 19.38
N GLY A 179 -10.01 -3.98 19.83
CA GLY A 179 -9.89 -5.20 19.06
C GLY A 179 -8.81 -5.11 17.97
N HIS A 180 -8.85 -6.04 17.04
CA HIS A 180 -7.93 -6.05 15.90
C HIS A 180 -8.50 -5.20 14.76
N VAL A 181 -7.84 -4.10 14.43
CA VAL A 181 -8.28 -3.15 13.39
C VAL A 181 -7.51 -3.38 12.10
N THR A 182 -8.22 -3.57 10.99
CA THR A 182 -7.61 -3.70 9.66
C THR A 182 -6.86 -2.43 9.27
N ALA A 183 -5.60 -2.58 8.86
CA ALA A 183 -4.79 -1.48 8.34
C ALA A 183 -5.43 -0.85 7.09
N GLN A 184 -5.32 0.46 6.93
CA GLN A 184 -5.76 1.18 5.74
C GLN A 184 -5.04 0.70 4.47
N SER A 185 -3.75 0.46 4.58
CA SER A 185 -2.92 -0.03 3.50
C SER A 185 -1.67 -0.72 4.05
N ARG A 186 -1.04 -1.52 3.20
CA ARG A 186 0.28 -2.08 3.43
C ARG A 186 1.25 -1.58 2.37
N ILE A 187 2.52 -1.46 2.72
CA ILE A 187 3.63 -1.17 1.82
C ILE A 187 4.69 -2.22 2.05
N VAL A 188 5.11 -2.88 0.98
CA VAL A 188 6.23 -3.82 0.99
C VAL A 188 7.41 -3.16 0.28
N SER A 189 8.56 -3.11 0.93
CA SER A 189 9.78 -2.55 0.37
C SER A 189 10.97 -3.40 0.81
N GLY A 190 11.56 -4.15 -0.13
CA GLY A 190 12.59 -5.15 0.16
C GLY A 190 12.09 -6.17 1.19
N THR A 191 12.79 -6.30 2.31
CA THR A 191 12.43 -7.19 3.42
C THR A 191 11.49 -6.57 4.46
N THR A 192 11.02 -5.33 4.21
CA THR A 192 10.23 -4.56 5.19
C THR A 192 8.77 -4.51 4.78
N LEU A 193 7.90 -4.92 5.70
CA LEU A 193 6.45 -4.75 5.62
C LEU A 193 6.04 -3.62 6.56
N ARG A 194 5.36 -2.61 6.04
CA ARG A 194 4.80 -1.48 6.80
C ARG A 194 3.30 -1.48 6.69
N PHE A 195 2.64 -1.25 7.81
CA PHE A 195 1.20 -1.06 7.87
C PHE A 195 0.89 0.41 8.12
N ARG A 196 -0.03 0.97 7.36
CA ARG A 196 -0.62 2.27 7.65
C ARG A 196 -1.85 2.05 8.53
N PRO A 197 -1.83 2.47 9.81
CA PRO A 197 -2.97 2.31 10.69
C PRO A 197 -4.12 3.24 10.27
N GLN A 198 -5.34 2.89 10.67
CA GLN A 198 -6.45 3.84 10.71
C GLN A 198 -6.14 4.93 11.74
N PRO A 199 -6.50 6.21 11.50
CA PRO A 199 -6.37 7.24 12.53
C PRO A 199 -7.13 6.86 13.80
N GLY A 200 -6.49 7.03 14.97
CA GLY A 200 -7.09 6.71 16.25
C GLY A 200 -6.06 6.32 17.31
N TYR A 201 -6.56 6.09 18.52
CA TYR A 201 -5.75 5.63 19.64
C TYR A 201 -5.68 4.10 19.67
N TYR A 202 -4.48 3.57 19.88
CA TYR A 202 -4.18 2.17 20.09
C TYR A 202 -3.42 2.03 21.40
N ASP A 203 -3.93 1.20 22.32
CA ASP A 203 -3.36 1.05 23.67
C ASP A 203 -2.10 0.18 23.73
N GLY A 204 -1.70 -0.41 22.58
CA GLY A 204 -0.52 -1.28 22.48
C GLY A 204 -0.71 -2.66 23.11
N SER A 205 -1.92 -3.01 23.51
CA SER A 205 -2.21 -4.34 24.05
C SER A 205 -2.23 -5.41 22.96
N THR A 206 -2.09 -6.67 23.35
CA THR A 206 -2.17 -7.81 22.43
C THR A 206 -3.57 -8.02 21.87
N THR A 207 -4.59 -7.45 22.50
CA THR A 207 -6.01 -7.53 22.10
C THR A 207 -6.44 -6.37 21.21
N ASN A 208 -5.67 -5.28 21.18
CA ASN A 208 -5.95 -4.06 20.41
C ASN A 208 -4.77 -3.76 19.48
N SER A 209 -4.79 -4.29 18.28
CA SER A 209 -3.67 -4.19 17.33
C SER A 209 -4.12 -3.79 15.93
N VAL A 210 -3.16 -3.30 15.14
CA VAL A 210 -3.36 -3.09 13.70
C VAL A 210 -2.99 -4.39 12.99
N GLN A 211 -3.91 -4.92 12.20
CA GLN A 211 -3.70 -6.14 11.42
C GLN A 211 -3.95 -5.91 9.94
N TYR A 212 -3.37 -6.75 9.13
CA TYR A 212 -3.70 -6.91 7.72
C TYR A 212 -3.80 -8.41 7.44
N SER A 213 -4.95 -8.85 6.97
CA SER A 213 -5.16 -10.25 6.62
C SER A 213 -4.88 -10.46 5.13
N ASP A 214 -4.06 -11.44 4.83
CA ASP A 214 -3.81 -11.91 3.46
C ASP A 214 -4.04 -13.41 3.47
N SER A 215 -4.98 -13.88 2.68
CA SER A 215 -5.33 -15.31 2.57
C SER A 215 -4.16 -16.17 2.06
N ASN A 216 -3.17 -15.54 1.41
CA ASN A 216 -1.97 -16.21 0.94
C ASN A 216 -0.85 -16.29 2.00
N PHE A 217 -1.01 -15.61 3.15
CA PHE A 217 -0.06 -15.70 4.26
C PHE A 217 -0.34 -16.92 5.12
N ILE A 218 -0.10 -18.09 4.56
CA ILE A 218 -0.26 -19.40 5.20
C ILE A 218 1.00 -20.25 4.98
N ALA A 219 1.27 -21.18 5.88
CA ALA A 219 2.48 -22.02 5.85
C ALA A 219 2.66 -22.74 4.51
N SER A 220 1.58 -23.21 3.88
CA SER A 220 1.60 -23.89 2.59
C SER A 220 2.01 -23.03 1.40
N ASN A 221 2.07 -21.71 1.56
CA ASN A 221 2.56 -20.77 0.53
C ASN A 221 4.00 -20.30 0.80
N ILE A 222 4.59 -20.72 1.92
CA ILE A 222 5.96 -20.41 2.29
C ILE A 222 6.77 -21.72 2.16
N LEU A 223 7.90 -21.64 1.44
CA LEU A 223 8.75 -22.82 1.23
C LEU A 223 9.22 -23.41 2.56
N LYS A 224 9.19 -24.72 2.67
CA LYS A 224 9.75 -25.50 3.80
C LYS A 224 11.20 -25.10 4.06
N GLY A 225 11.54 -24.88 5.31
CA GLY A 225 12.84 -24.36 5.72
C GLY A 225 13.02 -22.84 5.57
N LYS A 226 11.97 -22.13 5.14
CA LYS A 226 11.88 -20.65 5.19
C LYS A 226 10.82 -20.23 6.19
N SER A 227 10.96 -19.03 6.71
CA SER A 227 9.91 -18.43 7.55
C SER A 227 9.72 -16.96 7.16
N ILE A 228 8.49 -16.49 7.28
CA ILE A 228 8.13 -15.07 7.08
C ILE A 228 7.39 -14.63 8.34
N PHE A 229 7.91 -13.61 9.02
CA PHE A 229 7.36 -13.08 10.29
C PHE A 229 7.05 -14.18 11.33
N GLY A 230 7.93 -15.19 11.45
CA GLY A 230 7.78 -16.28 12.40
C GLY A 230 6.87 -17.44 11.95
N LEU A 231 6.11 -17.28 10.87
CA LEU A 231 5.35 -18.36 10.27
C LEU A 231 6.31 -19.26 9.45
N SER A 232 6.54 -20.47 9.93
CA SER A 232 7.37 -21.46 9.23
C SER A 232 6.63 -22.04 8.03
N GLY A 233 7.31 -22.09 6.89
CA GLY A 233 6.76 -22.63 5.65
C GLY A 233 6.63 -24.15 5.66
N SER A 234 5.59 -24.63 5.01
CA SER A 234 5.34 -26.05 4.77
C SER A 234 5.23 -26.41 3.28
N ALA A 235 5.29 -25.41 2.39
CA ALA A 235 5.29 -25.65 0.96
C ALA A 235 6.54 -26.42 0.55
N GLU A 236 6.38 -27.61 0.02
CA GLU A 236 7.49 -28.33 -0.59
C GLU A 236 7.93 -27.59 -1.87
N PRO A 237 9.24 -27.63 -2.21
CA PRO A 237 9.71 -27.06 -3.45
C PRO A 237 8.98 -27.69 -4.63
N LYS A 238 8.28 -26.88 -5.40
CA LYS A 238 7.60 -27.36 -6.59
C LYS A 238 8.62 -27.70 -7.67
N ARG A 239 8.53 -28.89 -8.22
CA ARG A 239 9.34 -29.35 -9.34
C ARG A 239 8.51 -29.46 -10.61
N LEU A 240 9.12 -29.12 -11.74
CA LEU A 240 8.52 -29.37 -13.04
C LEU A 240 8.71 -30.86 -13.38
N GLY A 241 7.68 -31.69 -13.24
CA GLY A 241 7.72 -33.09 -13.63
C GLY A 241 7.31 -33.27 -15.09
N PHE A 242 8.02 -34.11 -15.89
CA PHE A 242 7.66 -34.38 -17.28
C PHE A 242 6.97 -35.73 -17.42
N THR A 243 5.90 -35.76 -18.22
CA THR A 243 5.12 -36.94 -18.53
C THR A 243 4.95 -37.05 -20.04
N ARG A 244 5.22 -38.24 -20.58
CA ARG A 244 4.93 -38.53 -21.98
C ARG A 244 3.44 -38.79 -22.14
N THR A 245 2.83 -38.15 -23.16
CA THR A 245 1.45 -38.48 -23.49
C THR A 245 1.36 -39.86 -24.14
N THR A 246 0.24 -40.54 -23.94
CA THR A 246 -0.04 -41.81 -24.62
C THR A 246 -0.59 -41.61 -26.04
N ALA A 247 -0.82 -40.38 -26.43
CA ALA A 247 -1.41 -40.05 -27.72
C ALA A 247 -0.40 -40.26 -28.87
N SER A 248 -0.84 -40.97 -29.91
CA SER A 248 -0.14 -40.90 -31.18
C SER A 248 -0.57 -39.65 -31.92
N ILE A 249 0.41 -38.89 -32.39
CA ILE A 249 0.15 -37.73 -33.25
C ILE A 249 -0.16 -38.20 -34.67
N ASN A 250 -1.22 -37.70 -35.21
CA ASN A 250 -1.68 -38.13 -36.55
C ASN A 250 -0.91 -37.50 -37.72
N TRP A 251 -0.02 -36.50 -37.43
CA TRP A 251 0.76 -35.81 -38.46
C TRP A 251 2.16 -36.36 -38.70
N GLY A 252 2.55 -37.38 -37.94
CA GLY A 252 3.86 -38.02 -38.08
C GLY A 252 5.00 -37.28 -37.39
N ALA A 253 6.19 -37.88 -37.46
CA ALA A 253 7.40 -37.31 -36.91
C ALA A 253 7.82 -36.04 -37.67
N ARG A 254 8.24 -34.98 -36.97
CA ARG A 254 8.75 -33.76 -37.60
C ARG A 254 9.64 -32.94 -36.66
N ASN A 255 10.45 -32.07 -37.27
CA ASN A 255 11.24 -31.06 -36.58
C ASN A 255 10.89 -29.65 -37.11
N TYR A 256 11.33 -28.60 -36.44
CA TYR A 256 11.02 -27.20 -36.74
C TYR A 256 9.51 -26.88 -36.84
N GLY A 257 8.65 -27.78 -36.45
CA GLY A 257 7.23 -27.50 -36.30
C GLY A 257 7.00 -26.50 -35.17
N GLN A 258 6.11 -25.57 -35.37
CA GLN A 258 5.79 -24.57 -34.37
C GLN A 258 4.48 -24.91 -33.66
N ALA A 259 4.40 -24.56 -32.37
CA ALA A 259 3.18 -24.70 -31.60
C ALA A 259 2.78 -23.36 -30.98
N ILE A 260 1.49 -23.16 -30.76
CA ILE A 260 0.92 -21.94 -30.17
C ILE A 260 -0.41 -22.23 -29.52
N VAL A 261 -0.81 -21.41 -28.56
CA VAL A 261 -2.17 -21.39 -28.02
C VAL A 261 -2.97 -20.25 -28.64
N PHE A 262 -4.09 -20.63 -29.22
CA PHE A 262 -5.01 -19.69 -29.84
C PHE A 262 -6.46 -20.20 -29.70
N ASP A 263 -7.40 -19.33 -29.39
CA ASP A 263 -8.82 -19.63 -29.25
C ASP A 263 -9.10 -20.84 -28.34
N GLY A 264 -8.45 -20.88 -27.15
CA GLY A 264 -8.62 -21.97 -26.17
C GLY A 264 -8.11 -23.35 -26.62
N LYS A 265 -7.34 -23.41 -27.71
CA LYS A 265 -6.78 -24.63 -28.28
C LYS A 265 -5.25 -24.49 -28.41
N MET A 266 -4.55 -25.60 -28.32
CA MET A 266 -3.15 -25.70 -28.69
C MET A 266 -3.03 -26.17 -30.14
N TRP A 267 -2.25 -25.46 -30.93
CA TRP A 267 -2.09 -25.67 -32.37
C TRP A 267 -0.66 -26.11 -32.70
N HIS A 268 -0.52 -26.92 -33.74
CA HIS A 268 0.78 -27.34 -34.29
C HIS A 268 0.77 -27.31 -35.82
N MET A 269 1.83 -26.79 -36.44
CA MET A 269 1.93 -26.66 -37.90
C MET A 269 3.35 -26.53 -38.41
N GLY A 270 3.54 -26.73 -39.70
CA GLY A 270 4.81 -26.54 -40.44
C GLY A 270 5.93 -27.52 -40.06
N GLY A 271 7.17 -27.13 -40.35
CA GLY A 271 8.36 -27.93 -40.11
C GLY A 271 8.64 -28.95 -41.21
N PHE A 272 9.62 -29.86 -40.96
CA PHE A 272 9.97 -30.99 -41.82
C PHE A 272 9.33 -32.27 -41.32
N ASP A 273 8.83 -33.11 -42.26
CA ASP A 273 8.51 -34.50 -41.96
C ASP A 273 9.73 -35.41 -42.11
N SER A 274 9.57 -36.71 -41.89
CA SER A 274 10.65 -37.72 -42.02
C SER A 274 11.12 -37.93 -43.46
N ASN A 275 10.39 -37.43 -44.43
CA ASN A 275 10.75 -37.50 -45.87
C ASN A 275 11.30 -36.14 -46.37
N ASN A 276 11.62 -35.22 -45.46
CA ASN A 276 12.07 -33.86 -45.76
C ASN A 276 11.05 -33.01 -46.53
N ASN A 277 9.76 -33.39 -46.51
CA ASN A 277 8.72 -32.51 -47.01
C ASN A 277 8.42 -31.38 -46.01
N LEU A 278 7.79 -30.33 -46.51
CA LEU A 278 7.32 -29.19 -45.72
C LEU A 278 5.80 -29.19 -45.67
N PRO A 279 5.19 -29.96 -44.74
CA PRO A 279 3.74 -30.07 -44.65
C PRO A 279 3.07 -28.74 -44.36
N ARG A 280 1.92 -28.50 -45.00
CA ARG A 280 1.09 -27.32 -44.80
C ARG A 280 -0.17 -27.63 -43.97
N ASN A 281 -0.24 -28.82 -43.39
CA ASN A 281 -1.36 -29.20 -42.55
C ASN A 281 -1.27 -28.48 -41.19
N VAL A 282 -2.43 -28.18 -40.65
CA VAL A 282 -2.61 -27.48 -39.39
C VAL A 282 -3.45 -28.36 -38.47
N TRP A 283 -2.95 -28.57 -37.27
CA TRP A 283 -3.60 -29.45 -36.29
C TRP A 283 -3.87 -28.67 -34.99
N TYR A 284 -4.90 -29.04 -34.28
CA TYR A 284 -5.19 -28.48 -32.96
C TYR A 284 -5.69 -29.55 -31.97
N THR A 285 -5.60 -29.21 -30.72
CA THR A 285 -6.12 -30.01 -29.61
C THR A 285 -6.75 -29.10 -28.55
N THR A 286 -7.75 -29.63 -27.84
CA THR A 286 -8.38 -28.98 -26.66
C THR A 286 -7.93 -29.61 -25.34
N ASN A 287 -7.20 -30.75 -25.40
CA ASN A 287 -6.80 -31.52 -24.21
C ASN A 287 -5.32 -31.98 -24.24
N GLY A 288 -4.57 -31.67 -25.31
CA GLY A 288 -3.18 -32.09 -25.50
C GLY A 288 -2.97 -33.55 -25.90
N THR A 289 -4.03 -34.38 -25.94
CA THR A 289 -3.94 -35.81 -26.21
C THR A 289 -4.64 -36.22 -27.51
N SER A 290 -5.78 -35.64 -27.84
CA SER A 290 -6.51 -35.90 -29.08
C SER A 290 -6.37 -34.72 -30.01
N TRP A 291 -5.92 -34.99 -31.24
CA TRP A 291 -5.62 -33.96 -32.23
C TRP A 291 -6.54 -34.03 -33.42
N THR A 292 -7.04 -32.86 -33.83
CA THR A 292 -7.92 -32.68 -34.98
C THR A 292 -7.22 -31.88 -36.06
N GLN A 293 -7.34 -32.30 -37.30
CA GLN A 293 -6.84 -31.56 -38.45
C GLN A 293 -7.80 -30.43 -38.84
N ALA A 294 -7.32 -29.20 -38.72
CA ALA A 294 -8.08 -28.01 -39.14
C ALA A 294 -8.07 -27.84 -40.66
N THR A 295 -6.93 -28.08 -41.27
CA THR A 295 -6.77 -28.14 -42.75
C THR A 295 -5.61 -29.07 -43.11
N SER A 296 -5.74 -29.76 -44.23
CA SER A 296 -4.67 -30.59 -44.82
C SER A 296 -3.62 -29.73 -45.58
N SER A 297 -4.01 -28.53 -46.00
CA SER A 297 -3.16 -27.68 -46.85
C SER A 297 -3.51 -26.22 -46.67
N ALA A 298 -2.83 -25.56 -45.75
CA ALA A 298 -2.93 -24.11 -45.58
C ALA A 298 -2.48 -23.37 -46.87
N ALA A 299 -2.97 -22.15 -47.07
CA ALA A 299 -2.73 -21.37 -48.27
C ALA A 299 -1.23 -20.89 -48.40
N TRP A 300 -0.51 -20.77 -47.26
CA TRP A 300 0.89 -20.40 -47.25
C TRP A 300 1.79 -21.52 -47.75
N THR A 301 2.95 -21.15 -48.31
CA THR A 301 3.95 -22.11 -48.79
C THR A 301 4.55 -22.91 -47.63
N GLY A 302 4.79 -24.22 -47.83
CA GLY A 302 5.43 -25.08 -46.83
C GLY A 302 6.75 -24.49 -46.35
N ARG A 303 6.94 -24.44 -45.03
CA ARG A 303 8.03 -23.71 -44.41
C ARG A 303 8.45 -24.26 -43.05
N TYR A 304 9.69 -23.92 -42.66
CA TYR A 304 10.24 -24.20 -41.32
C TYR A 304 10.94 -22.97 -40.77
N SER A 305 11.25 -22.96 -39.46
CA SER A 305 11.91 -21.84 -38.74
C SER A 305 11.26 -20.48 -39.02
N PHE A 306 9.93 -20.48 -39.03
CA PHE A 306 9.06 -19.31 -39.25
C PHE A 306 8.54 -18.74 -37.96
N GLY A 307 8.00 -17.53 -38.00
CA GLY A 307 7.31 -16.90 -36.86
C GLY A 307 5.86 -17.35 -36.75
N LEU A 308 5.41 -17.66 -35.53
CA LEU A 308 4.04 -18.04 -35.20
C LEU A 308 3.57 -17.26 -33.97
N LEU A 309 2.60 -16.36 -34.12
CA LEU A 309 2.10 -15.50 -33.06
C LEU A 309 0.57 -15.55 -32.93
N ASN A 310 0.09 -15.35 -31.72
CA ASN A 310 -1.29 -14.99 -31.41
C ASN A 310 -1.34 -13.49 -31.12
N TYR A 311 -2.00 -12.73 -31.98
CA TYR A 311 -2.12 -11.29 -31.85
C TYR A 311 -3.42 -10.78 -32.47
N ASP A 312 -4.09 -9.86 -31.79
CA ASP A 312 -5.35 -9.24 -32.23
C ASP A 312 -6.41 -10.27 -32.64
N ASN A 313 -6.64 -11.29 -31.79
CA ASN A 313 -7.55 -12.40 -32.03
C ASN A 313 -7.30 -13.15 -33.36
N LYS A 314 -6.07 -13.18 -33.83
CA LYS A 314 -5.61 -13.87 -35.02
C LYS A 314 -4.35 -14.67 -34.74
N MET A 315 -4.21 -15.79 -35.39
CA MET A 315 -2.98 -16.57 -35.44
C MET A 315 -2.21 -16.16 -36.70
N TRP A 316 -0.94 -15.79 -36.54
CA TRP A 316 -0.09 -15.23 -37.59
C TRP A 316 1.07 -16.16 -37.91
N VAL A 317 1.32 -16.35 -39.21
CA VAL A 317 2.50 -17.06 -39.77
C VAL A 317 3.26 -16.09 -40.65
N PHE A 318 4.59 -15.97 -40.45
CA PHE A 318 5.40 -15.05 -41.21
C PHE A 318 6.87 -15.52 -41.36
N GLY A 319 7.48 -15.16 -42.46
CA GLY A 319 8.86 -15.52 -42.79
C GLY A 319 9.09 -17.02 -42.79
N GLY A 320 10.33 -17.43 -42.49
CA GLY A 320 10.75 -18.82 -42.52
C GLY A 320 11.49 -19.19 -43.78
N PHE A 321 11.72 -20.47 -43.98
CA PHE A 321 12.48 -21.00 -45.11
C PHE A 321 11.70 -22.12 -45.79
N THR A 322 11.70 -22.13 -47.12
CA THR A 322 11.26 -23.26 -47.95
C THR A 322 12.45 -24.20 -48.16
N SER A 323 12.35 -25.16 -49.06
CA SER A 323 13.50 -25.99 -49.45
C SER A 323 14.62 -25.21 -50.16
N SER A 324 14.36 -23.97 -50.58
CA SER A 324 15.28 -23.21 -51.44
C SER A 324 15.40 -21.72 -51.11
N ASN A 325 14.43 -21.10 -50.48
CA ASN A 325 14.38 -19.65 -50.28
C ASN A 325 13.86 -19.23 -48.92
N GLU A 326 14.43 -18.14 -48.38
CA GLU A 326 13.84 -17.39 -47.29
C GLU A 326 12.56 -16.68 -47.74
N LEU A 327 11.67 -16.45 -46.78
CA LEU A 327 10.39 -15.79 -46.97
C LEU A 327 10.29 -14.51 -46.16
N ASN A 328 9.46 -13.57 -46.62
CA ASN A 328 9.04 -12.38 -45.86
C ASN A 328 7.54 -12.08 -46.04
N ASP A 329 6.77 -13.08 -46.47
CA ASP A 329 5.30 -12.99 -46.50
C ASP A 329 4.71 -13.13 -45.09
N VAL A 330 3.54 -12.58 -44.94
CA VAL A 330 2.80 -12.61 -43.67
C VAL A 330 1.38 -13.07 -43.92
N TRP A 331 0.93 -14.04 -43.15
CA TRP A 331 -0.37 -14.65 -43.23
C TRP A 331 -1.05 -14.64 -41.88
N TYR A 332 -2.39 -14.60 -41.86
CA TYR A 332 -3.17 -14.75 -40.64
C TYR A 332 -4.42 -15.60 -40.85
N THR A 333 -4.96 -16.08 -39.73
CA THR A 333 -6.22 -16.80 -39.67
C THR A 333 -6.95 -16.47 -38.36
N THR A 334 -8.27 -16.56 -38.38
CA THR A 334 -9.14 -16.51 -37.20
C THR A 334 -9.70 -17.86 -36.78
N ASN A 335 -9.46 -18.91 -37.57
CA ASN A 335 -10.05 -20.24 -37.37
C ASN A 335 -9.07 -21.41 -37.60
N GLY A 336 -7.83 -21.15 -37.99
CA GLY A 336 -6.80 -22.15 -38.29
C GLY A 336 -6.96 -22.92 -39.61
N SER A 337 -8.09 -22.79 -40.32
CA SER A 337 -8.33 -23.50 -41.56
C SER A 337 -8.24 -22.60 -42.80
N SER A 338 -8.82 -21.42 -42.75
CA SER A 338 -8.76 -20.42 -43.83
C SER A 338 -7.73 -19.36 -43.52
N TRP A 339 -6.79 -19.13 -44.44
CA TRP A 339 -5.68 -18.23 -44.26
C TRP A 339 -5.73 -17.08 -45.25
N THR A 340 -5.47 -15.87 -44.77
CA THR A 340 -5.43 -14.64 -45.57
C THR A 340 -4.02 -14.08 -45.55
N GLN A 341 -3.51 -13.69 -46.72
CA GLN A 341 -2.23 -13.02 -46.83
C GLN A 341 -2.37 -11.55 -46.46
N ALA A 342 -1.67 -11.13 -45.42
CA ALA A 342 -1.63 -9.73 -44.99
C ALA A 342 -0.68 -8.91 -45.87
N THR A 343 0.47 -9.49 -46.23
CA THR A 343 1.39 -8.95 -47.25
C THR A 343 2.19 -10.08 -47.86
N SER A 344 2.50 -9.95 -49.15
CA SER A 344 3.37 -10.89 -49.87
C SER A 344 4.85 -10.59 -49.66
N ALA A 345 5.20 -9.39 -49.19
CA ALA A 345 6.57 -8.95 -48.94
C ALA A 345 6.56 -7.87 -47.85
N ALA A 346 6.87 -8.26 -46.63
CA ALA A 346 7.09 -7.30 -45.54
C ALA A 346 8.37 -6.48 -45.76
N ALA A 347 8.50 -5.35 -45.11
CA ALA A 347 9.63 -4.42 -45.29
C ALA A 347 11.00 -4.98 -44.84
N TRP A 348 10.99 -6.00 -43.96
CA TRP A 348 12.21 -6.69 -43.55
C TRP A 348 12.67 -7.69 -44.62
N GLU A 349 14.01 -7.90 -44.67
CA GLU A 349 14.58 -8.89 -45.58
C GLU A 349 14.02 -10.29 -45.31
N LYS A 350 13.89 -11.09 -46.40
CA LYS A 350 13.52 -12.50 -46.31
C LYS A 350 14.43 -13.21 -45.31
N ARG A 351 13.85 -13.93 -44.34
CA ARG A 351 14.62 -14.51 -43.23
C ARG A 351 13.95 -15.69 -42.55
N HIS A 352 14.78 -16.45 -41.85
CA HIS A 352 14.35 -17.55 -40.98
C HIS A 352 15.15 -17.56 -39.67
N MET A 353 14.84 -18.42 -38.70
CA MET A 353 15.56 -18.56 -37.41
C MET A 353 15.61 -17.25 -36.58
N PHE A 354 14.66 -16.38 -36.73
CA PHE A 354 14.54 -15.11 -36.03
C PHE A 354 13.79 -15.28 -34.72
N GLY A 355 14.01 -14.37 -33.77
CA GLY A 355 13.20 -14.23 -32.55
C GLY A 355 11.93 -13.44 -32.84
N TYR A 356 10.85 -13.80 -32.17
CA TYR A 356 9.57 -13.10 -32.29
C TYR A 356 8.74 -13.20 -31.01
N THR A 357 7.91 -12.20 -30.75
CA THR A 357 6.97 -12.18 -29.63
C THR A 357 5.91 -11.08 -29.82
N VAL A 358 4.92 -11.04 -28.96
CA VAL A 358 3.98 -9.91 -28.84
C VAL A 358 4.32 -9.14 -27.57
N PHE A 359 4.53 -7.85 -27.68
CA PHE A 359 4.84 -6.98 -26.55
C PHE A 359 4.29 -5.57 -26.79
N ASP A 360 3.72 -4.95 -25.75
CA ASP A 360 3.17 -3.59 -25.79
C ASP A 360 2.25 -3.35 -27.00
N GLY A 361 1.31 -4.28 -27.21
CA GLY A 361 0.32 -4.19 -28.29
C GLY A 361 0.88 -4.29 -29.71
N LYS A 362 2.09 -4.86 -29.89
CA LYS A 362 2.76 -5.01 -31.18
C LYS A 362 3.32 -6.41 -31.35
N MET A 363 3.36 -6.88 -32.57
CA MET A 363 4.17 -8.03 -32.98
C MET A 363 5.61 -7.55 -33.20
N TRP A 364 6.57 -8.27 -32.64
CA TRP A 364 8.00 -7.98 -32.77
C TRP A 364 8.74 -9.11 -33.46
N LEU A 365 9.76 -8.74 -34.25
CA LEU A 365 10.69 -9.63 -34.89
C LEU A 365 12.09 -9.09 -34.69
N THR A 366 13.07 -9.95 -34.38
CA THR A 366 14.47 -9.54 -34.22
C THR A 366 15.41 -10.54 -34.88
N GLY A 367 16.46 -10.05 -35.48
CA GLY A 367 17.55 -10.85 -36.02
C GLY A 367 17.11 -11.91 -37.03
N GLY A 368 17.69 -13.10 -36.92
CA GLY A 368 17.48 -14.21 -37.85
C GLY A 368 18.62 -14.36 -38.86
N SER A 369 18.41 -15.22 -39.84
CA SER A 369 19.32 -15.46 -40.97
C SER A 369 18.71 -14.98 -42.27
N THR A 370 19.46 -14.20 -42.99
CA THR A 370 19.25 -13.83 -44.40
C THR A 370 20.37 -14.47 -45.22
N SER A 371 21.25 -13.73 -45.89
CA SER A 371 22.53 -14.27 -46.36
C SER A 371 23.54 -14.54 -45.24
N GLY A 372 23.23 -14.15 -43.99
CA GLY A 372 23.99 -14.31 -42.75
C GLY A 372 23.13 -13.90 -41.57
N ALA A 373 23.67 -13.98 -40.35
CA ALA A 373 22.95 -13.51 -39.15
C ALA A 373 22.82 -11.98 -39.16
N VAL A 374 21.66 -11.47 -38.77
CA VAL A 374 21.35 -10.04 -38.67
C VAL A 374 20.98 -9.64 -37.24
N ARG A 375 20.91 -8.33 -36.94
CA ARG A 375 20.62 -7.81 -35.58
C ARG A 375 19.60 -6.71 -35.57
N ASP A 376 18.82 -6.55 -36.63
CA ASP A 376 17.76 -5.57 -36.71
C ASP A 376 16.54 -5.96 -35.86
N VAL A 377 15.73 -4.97 -35.55
CA VAL A 377 14.48 -5.10 -34.83
C VAL A 377 13.35 -4.52 -35.65
N TRP A 378 12.26 -5.22 -35.76
CA TRP A 378 11.08 -4.80 -36.50
C TRP A 378 9.80 -5.01 -35.64
N TYR A 379 8.82 -4.15 -35.83
CA TYR A 379 7.52 -4.31 -35.19
C TYR A 379 6.36 -3.93 -36.13
N SER A 380 5.18 -4.47 -35.82
CA SER A 380 3.94 -4.19 -36.54
C SER A 380 2.75 -4.25 -35.61
N THR A 381 1.73 -3.42 -35.86
CA THR A 381 0.42 -3.47 -35.20
C THR A 381 -0.67 -4.11 -36.05
N ASN A 382 -0.38 -4.45 -37.31
CA ASN A 382 -1.39 -4.96 -38.25
C ASN A 382 -0.88 -6.10 -39.17
N GLY A 383 0.39 -6.49 -39.06
CA GLY A 383 1.02 -7.54 -39.87
C GLY A 383 1.32 -7.16 -41.32
N SER A 384 0.74 -6.09 -41.83
CA SER A 384 0.95 -5.64 -43.23
C SER A 384 2.07 -4.60 -43.32
N VAL A 385 2.12 -3.65 -42.41
CA VAL A 385 3.11 -2.59 -42.31
C VAL A 385 4.06 -2.89 -41.16
N TRP A 386 5.34 -2.97 -41.48
CA TRP A 386 6.39 -3.21 -40.49
C TRP A 386 7.35 -2.02 -40.42
N THR A 387 7.65 -1.60 -39.22
CA THR A 387 8.54 -0.49 -38.92
C THR A 387 9.83 -1.01 -38.30
N GLN A 388 10.95 -0.53 -38.77
CA GLN A 388 12.24 -0.85 -38.18
C GLN A 388 12.44 -0.09 -36.88
N GLY A 389 12.73 -0.81 -35.81
CA GLY A 389 13.04 -0.27 -34.50
C GLY A 389 14.51 0.11 -34.33
N ALA A 390 14.85 0.59 -33.14
CA ALA A 390 16.22 0.92 -32.78
C ALA A 390 17.12 -0.32 -32.83
N GLN A 391 18.33 -0.15 -33.37
CA GLN A 391 19.30 -1.24 -33.44
C GLN A 391 19.82 -1.57 -32.03
N PRO A 392 19.75 -2.85 -31.62
CA PRO A 392 20.18 -3.26 -30.29
C PRO A 392 21.71 -3.37 -30.15
N GLY A 393 22.16 -3.43 -28.88
CA GLY A 393 23.58 -3.52 -28.55
C GLY A 393 24.21 -4.92 -28.67
N TRP A 394 23.42 -5.96 -28.98
CA TRP A 394 23.96 -7.32 -29.16
C TRP A 394 24.54 -7.55 -30.56
N SER A 395 25.36 -8.60 -30.71
CA SER A 395 25.84 -9.05 -31.99
C SER A 395 24.73 -9.71 -32.82
N ALA A 396 24.91 -9.79 -34.16
CA ALA A 396 23.95 -10.48 -35.03
C ALA A 396 23.58 -11.88 -34.49
N LYS A 397 22.28 -12.20 -34.47
CA LYS A 397 21.73 -13.40 -33.83
C LYS A 397 20.77 -14.15 -34.74
N ARG A 398 20.85 -15.46 -34.66
CA ARG A 398 19.83 -16.39 -35.15
C ARG A 398 19.63 -17.53 -34.18
N TYR A 399 18.53 -18.25 -34.25
CA TYR A 399 18.10 -19.28 -33.27
C TYR A 399 17.90 -18.79 -31.84
N HIS A 400 17.92 -17.49 -31.59
CA HIS A 400 17.56 -16.94 -30.28
C HIS A 400 16.06 -17.02 -30.06
N LYS A 401 15.65 -16.97 -28.80
CA LYS A 401 14.24 -16.94 -28.42
C LYS A 401 13.85 -15.57 -27.86
N MET A 402 12.60 -15.21 -28.05
CA MET A 402 11.99 -14.04 -27.41
C MET A 402 10.85 -14.45 -26.51
N LEU A 403 10.77 -13.83 -25.36
CA LEU A 403 9.71 -14.03 -24.36
C LEU A 403 9.22 -12.69 -23.81
N VAL A 404 8.02 -12.68 -23.26
CA VAL A 404 7.54 -11.58 -22.40
C VAL A 404 7.40 -12.11 -20.99
N TYR A 405 8.13 -11.50 -20.06
CA TYR A 405 8.11 -11.86 -18.67
C TYR A 405 8.36 -10.61 -17.80
N ASP A 406 7.64 -10.48 -16.69
CA ASP A 406 7.76 -9.36 -15.75
C ASP A 406 7.70 -7.99 -16.47
N ASN A 407 6.69 -7.80 -17.33
CA ASN A 407 6.50 -6.59 -18.15
C ASN A 407 7.72 -6.18 -18.99
N LYS A 408 8.57 -7.12 -19.35
CA LYS A 408 9.75 -6.93 -20.18
C LYS A 408 9.72 -7.90 -21.36
N MET A 409 10.21 -7.44 -22.49
CA MET A 409 10.49 -8.29 -23.65
C MET A 409 11.95 -8.75 -23.58
N TRP A 410 12.17 -10.05 -23.63
CA TRP A 410 13.47 -10.70 -23.46
C TRP A 410 13.97 -11.30 -24.76
N VAL A 411 15.29 -11.26 -24.95
CA VAL A 411 16.03 -11.94 -26.04
C VAL A 411 17.05 -12.86 -25.38
N ILE A 412 16.97 -14.14 -25.68
CA ILE A 412 17.71 -15.20 -25.00
C ILE A 412 18.57 -15.98 -25.96
N GLY A 413 19.88 -16.03 -25.72
CA GLY A 413 20.83 -16.89 -26.42
C GLY A 413 20.97 -16.64 -27.92
N GLY A 414 21.23 -17.70 -28.66
CA GLY A 414 21.38 -17.69 -30.12
C GLY A 414 22.47 -18.67 -30.62
N TRP A 415 22.74 -18.62 -31.90
CA TRP A 415 23.81 -19.39 -32.57
C TRP A 415 25.19 -18.91 -32.12
N ASP A 416 26.24 -19.71 -32.39
CA ASP A 416 27.64 -19.35 -32.23
C ASP A 416 28.04 -19.02 -30.78
N ASN A 417 27.73 -19.95 -29.88
CA ASN A 417 28.03 -19.86 -28.45
C ASN A 417 27.40 -18.68 -27.73
N GLN A 418 26.43 -18.00 -28.31
CA GLN A 418 25.74 -16.88 -27.66
C GLN A 418 24.88 -17.38 -26.50
N ARG A 419 25.22 -16.91 -25.32
CA ARG A 419 24.51 -17.22 -24.05
C ARG A 419 24.11 -15.95 -23.33
N ASP A 420 24.19 -14.81 -23.98
CA ASP A 420 23.77 -13.54 -23.42
C ASP A 420 22.26 -13.44 -23.39
N VAL A 421 21.77 -12.70 -22.42
CA VAL A 421 20.35 -12.44 -22.22
C VAL A 421 20.15 -10.93 -22.12
N TRP A 422 19.20 -10.43 -22.89
CA TRP A 422 18.87 -9.02 -22.97
C TRP A 422 17.38 -8.80 -22.72
N TYR A 423 17.03 -7.61 -22.25
CA TYR A 423 15.64 -7.22 -22.10
C TYR A 423 15.41 -5.76 -22.45
N THR A 424 14.15 -5.43 -22.67
CA THR A 424 13.66 -4.06 -22.85
C THR A 424 12.29 -3.90 -22.22
N THR A 425 11.97 -2.68 -21.77
CA THR A 425 10.64 -2.28 -21.29
C THR A 425 9.88 -1.41 -22.30
N ASN A 426 10.53 -1.02 -23.41
CA ASN A 426 9.97 -0.08 -24.39
C ASN A 426 10.24 -0.46 -25.86
N GLY A 427 10.93 -1.59 -26.10
CA GLY A 427 11.28 -2.05 -27.44
C GLY A 427 12.39 -1.25 -28.16
N SER A 428 12.94 -0.21 -27.55
CA SER A 428 13.95 0.66 -28.16
C SER A 428 15.29 0.68 -27.41
N THR A 429 15.24 0.69 -26.08
CA THR A 429 16.45 0.66 -25.24
C THR A 429 16.61 -0.75 -24.68
N TRP A 430 17.75 -1.38 -24.95
CA TRP A 430 18.02 -2.75 -24.55
C TRP A 430 19.10 -2.82 -23.47
N THR A 431 18.82 -3.56 -22.41
CA THR A 431 19.72 -3.79 -21.29
C THR A 431 20.16 -5.24 -21.27
N ARG A 432 21.47 -5.48 -21.10
CA ARG A 432 21.99 -6.83 -20.95
C ARG A 432 21.84 -7.31 -19.51
N ALA A 433 21.04 -8.35 -19.30
CA ALA A 433 20.84 -8.98 -18.00
C ALA A 433 22.05 -9.83 -17.62
N THR A 434 22.58 -10.63 -18.55
CA THR A 434 23.83 -11.36 -18.38
C THR A 434 24.58 -11.48 -19.70
N ALA A 435 25.91 -11.48 -19.64
CA ALA A 435 26.76 -11.73 -20.81
C ALA A 435 26.85 -13.23 -21.13
N THR A 436 26.69 -14.07 -20.11
CA THR A 436 26.91 -15.53 -20.23
C THR A 436 26.03 -16.24 -19.21
N ALA A 437 24.89 -16.74 -19.65
CA ALA A 437 24.02 -17.57 -18.82
C ALA A 437 24.70 -18.93 -18.50
N SER A 438 24.24 -19.58 -17.42
CA SER A 438 24.89 -20.77 -16.88
C SER A 438 24.71 -22.03 -17.74
N TRP A 439 23.76 -22.04 -18.68
CA TRP A 439 23.57 -23.19 -19.59
C TRP A 439 24.68 -23.28 -20.64
N SER A 440 24.89 -24.46 -21.18
CA SER A 440 25.80 -24.67 -22.32
C SER A 440 25.26 -24.01 -23.56
N ALA A 441 26.16 -23.54 -24.44
CA ALA A 441 25.79 -22.99 -25.74
C ALA A 441 24.96 -24.02 -26.52
N ARG A 442 23.87 -23.55 -27.13
CA ARG A 442 22.87 -24.41 -27.77
C ARG A 442 22.11 -23.73 -28.87
N THR A 443 21.68 -24.51 -29.84
CA THR A 443 20.86 -24.07 -30.98
C THR A 443 19.62 -24.91 -31.07
N GLY A 444 18.56 -24.37 -31.67
CA GLY A 444 17.27 -25.07 -31.75
C GLY A 444 16.64 -25.39 -30.39
N PHE A 445 17.04 -24.69 -29.32
CA PHE A 445 16.43 -24.80 -28.02
C PHE A 445 15.06 -24.14 -28.00
N SER A 446 14.26 -24.47 -27.00
CA SER A 446 13.01 -23.77 -26.75
C SER A 446 13.06 -22.98 -25.47
N ALA A 447 12.22 -21.94 -25.40
CA ALA A 447 12.04 -21.13 -24.22
C ALA A 447 10.58 -20.72 -24.06
N GLU A 448 10.08 -20.80 -22.83
CA GLU A 448 8.68 -20.50 -22.48
C GLU A 448 8.61 -19.80 -21.13
N VAL A 449 7.52 -19.08 -20.90
CA VAL A 449 7.18 -18.55 -19.57
C VAL A 449 6.13 -19.47 -18.94
N PHE A 450 6.49 -20.08 -17.82
CA PHE A 450 5.63 -21.00 -17.11
C PHE A 450 5.87 -20.93 -15.61
N ASP A 451 4.84 -21.05 -14.78
CA ASP A 451 4.90 -20.96 -13.32
C ASP A 451 5.73 -19.74 -12.84
N ASN A 452 5.45 -18.59 -13.42
CA ASN A 452 6.13 -17.33 -13.14
C ASN A 452 7.67 -17.39 -13.24
N LYS A 453 8.18 -18.13 -14.21
CA LYS A 453 9.60 -18.27 -14.53
C LYS A 453 9.80 -18.32 -16.04
N MET A 454 10.94 -17.85 -16.49
CA MET A 454 11.44 -18.11 -17.85
C MET A 454 12.15 -19.46 -17.85
N TRP A 455 11.81 -20.30 -18.78
CA TRP A 455 12.39 -21.65 -18.95
C TRP A 455 13.16 -21.75 -20.26
N VAL A 456 14.29 -22.46 -20.21
CA VAL A 456 15.12 -22.83 -21.39
C VAL A 456 15.32 -24.32 -21.35
N PHE A 457 15.04 -25.02 -22.45
CA PHE A 457 15.15 -26.48 -22.51
C PHE A 457 15.48 -26.99 -23.91
N GLY A 458 16.13 -28.14 -23.95
CA GLY A 458 16.57 -28.78 -25.18
C GLY A 458 17.60 -28.00 -25.95
N GLY A 459 17.63 -28.23 -27.26
CA GLY A 459 18.56 -27.66 -28.19
C GLY A 459 19.84 -28.47 -28.35
N SER A 460 20.38 -28.48 -29.57
CA SER A 460 21.55 -29.34 -29.89
C SER A 460 21.32 -30.78 -29.42
N THR A 461 22.19 -31.33 -28.58
CA THR A 461 22.10 -32.67 -28.01
C THR A 461 21.76 -32.67 -26.52
N TYR A 462 21.05 -31.63 -26.07
CA TYR A 462 20.70 -31.48 -24.65
C TYR A 462 19.24 -31.86 -24.37
N ASN A 463 19.02 -32.38 -23.17
CA ASN A 463 17.69 -32.56 -22.54
C ASN A 463 17.66 -31.98 -21.12
N ASP A 464 18.61 -31.10 -20.81
CA ASP A 464 18.60 -30.35 -19.57
C ASP A 464 17.56 -29.22 -19.61
N VAL A 465 17.12 -28.82 -18.43
CA VAL A 465 16.08 -27.79 -18.26
C VAL A 465 16.57 -26.76 -17.27
N TRP A 466 16.46 -25.50 -17.61
CA TRP A 466 16.90 -24.36 -16.83
C TRP A 466 15.76 -23.36 -16.64
N TYR A 467 15.79 -22.64 -15.52
CA TYR A 467 14.85 -21.54 -15.29
C TYR A 467 15.53 -20.32 -14.70
N SER A 468 14.87 -19.17 -14.86
CA SER A 468 15.24 -17.89 -14.25
C SER A 468 14.01 -17.09 -13.90
N THR A 469 14.11 -16.28 -12.84
CA THR A 469 13.09 -15.28 -12.44
C THR A 469 13.56 -13.84 -12.69
N ASP A 470 14.83 -13.66 -13.10
CA ASP A 470 15.45 -12.34 -13.28
C ASP A 470 16.22 -12.17 -14.59
N GLY A 471 16.37 -13.25 -15.37
CA GLY A 471 17.12 -13.30 -16.61
C GLY A 471 18.64 -13.26 -16.45
N SER A 472 19.15 -12.97 -15.26
CA SER A 472 20.59 -12.90 -14.98
C SER A 472 21.11 -14.18 -14.32
N SER A 473 20.38 -14.72 -13.38
CA SER A 473 20.70 -15.93 -12.65
C SER A 473 19.86 -17.09 -13.17
N TRP A 474 20.50 -18.17 -13.60
CA TRP A 474 19.84 -19.33 -14.17
C TRP A 474 20.12 -20.59 -13.33
N THR A 475 19.05 -21.25 -12.92
CA THR A 475 19.10 -22.47 -12.11
C THR A 475 18.77 -23.68 -12.98
N LYS A 476 19.57 -24.73 -12.87
CA LYS A 476 19.29 -25.97 -13.55
C LYS A 476 18.24 -26.77 -12.79
N ALA A 477 17.09 -26.98 -13.41
CA ALA A 477 16.01 -27.80 -12.87
C ALA A 477 16.26 -29.30 -13.09
N TYR A 478 16.76 -29.66 -14.26
CA TYR A 478 17.10 -31.02 -14.64
C TYR A 478 18.46 -31.11 -15.33
N ASN A 479 19.26 -32.10 -14.96
CA ASN A 479 20.45 -32.46 -15.74
C ASN A 479 20.06 -33.23 -17.01
N ASN A 480 19.09 -34.12 -16.89
CA ASN A 480 18.51 -34.91 -17.97
C ASN A 480 17.03 -35.08 -17.67
N ALA A 481 16.16 -34.49 -18.48
CA ALA A 481 14.73 -34.75 -18.42
C ALA A 481 14.41 -36.13 -19.01
N ASP A 482 13.20 -36.62 -18.77
CA ASP A 482 12.77 -37.97 -19.20
C ASP A 482 12.63 -38.10 -20.72
N TRP A 483 12.55 -37.01 -21.45
CA TRP A 483 12.56 -36.98 -22.93
C TRP A 483 13.99 -37.05 -23.49
N SER A 484 14.15 -37.64 -24.65
CA SER A 484 15.45 -37.75 -25.31
C SER A 484 16.03 -36.38 -25.67
N PRO A 485 17.40 -36.20 -25.67
CA PRO A 485 18.01 -34.97 -26.19
C PRO A 485 17.45 -34.63 -27.55
N ARG A 486 17.09 -33.35 -27.76
CA ARG A 486 16.41 -32.90 -28.99
C ARG A 486 16.53 -31.42 -29.25
N SER A 487 16.53 -31.05 -30.49
CA SER A 487 16.44 -29.66 -30.99
C SER A 487 15.15 -29.44 -31.76
N ASP A 488 14.86 -28.18 -32.05
CA ASP A 488 13.86 -27.71 -33.01
C ASP A 488 12.45 -28.25 -32.73
N VAL A 489 12.11 -28.27 -31.42
CA VAL A 489 10.82 -28.73 -30.90
C VAL A 489 9.74 -27.65 -31.07
N GLY A 490 8.52 -28.07 -31.23
CA GLY A 490 7.34 -27.23 -30.95
C GLY A 490 7.10 -27.18 -29.45
N SER A 491 6.90 -25.98 -28.90
CA SER A 491 6.53 -25.81 -27.48
C SER A 491 5.43 -24.81 -27.30
N ALA A 492 4.63 -24.99 -26.23
CA ALA A 492 3.60 -24.05 -25.83
C ALA A 492 3.22 -24.30 -24.36
N VAL A 493 2.69 -23.29 -23.71
CA VAL A 493 2.04 -23.43 -22.38
C VAL A 493 0.53 -23.50 -22.59
N PHE A 494 -0.06 -24.62 -22.23
CA PHE A 494 -1.49 -24.87 -22.40
C PHE A 494 -2.06 -25.69 -21.25
N GLY A 495 -3.17 -25.24 -20.66
CA GLY A 495 -3.85 -25.92 -19.56
C GLY A 495 -2.93 -26.16 -18.35
N ASP A 496 -2.25 -25.12 -17.88
CA ASP A 496 -1.29 -25.16 -16.77
C ASP A 496 -0.17 -26.20 -16.95
N LYS A 497 0.18 -26.50 -18.19
CA LYS A 497 1.25 -27.42 -18.58
C LYS A 497 2.17 -26.82 -19.62
N LEU A 498 3.46 -27.14 -19.49
CA LEU A 498 4.49 -26.83 -20.49
C LEU A 498 4.60 -28.00 -21.47
N TRP A 499 4.22 -27.80 -22.72
CA TRP A 499 4.21 -28.84 -23.74
C TRP A 499 5.46 -28.80 -24.61
N ILE A 500 5.96 -29.99 -24.94
CA ILE A 500 7.10 -30.22 -25.84
C ILE A 500 6.67 -31.26 -26.85
N MET A 501 6.80 -30.93 -28.13
CA MET A 501 6.30 -31.77 -29.23
C MET A 501 7.37 -32.00 -30.26
N CYS A 502 7.56 -33.25 -30.66
CA CYS A 502 8.41 -33.63 -31.77
C CYS A 502 9.89 -33.20 -31.60
N GLY A 503 10.52 -32.69 -32.63
CA GLY A 503 11.92 -32.26 -32.69
C GLY A 503 12.82 -33.28 -33.38
N TYR A 504 14.14 -33.03 -33.31
CA TYR A 504 15.18 -33.85 -33.91
C TYR A 504 16.17 -34.32 -32.85
N ASP A 505 16.44 -35.62 -32.75
CA ASP A 505 17.31 -36.22 -31.73
C ASP A 505 18.80 -36.35 -32.18
N GLY A 506 19.14 -35.76 -33.31
CA GLY A 506 20.47 -35.88 -33.93
C GLY A 506 20.53 -36.98 -34.99
N THR A 507 19.53 -37.87 -35.06
CA THR A 507 19.47 -38.97 -36.01
C THR A 507 18.15 -39.03 -36.79
N LYS A 508 17.03 -38.69 -36.18
CA LYS A 508 15.68 -38.75 -36.76
C LYS A 508 14.74 -37.70 -36.20
N ASN A 509 13.70 -37.44 -36.94
CA ASN A 509 12.56 -36.67 -36.46
C ASN A 509 11.74 -37.50 -35.45
N LEU A 510 11.27 -36.84 -34.40
CA LEU A 510 10.49 -37.45 -33.31
C LEU A 510 9.00 -37.19 -33.52
N SER A 511 8.17 -38.08 -32.94
CA SER A 511 6.72 -38.01 -32.99
C SER A 511 6.04 -38.05 -31.62
N ASP A 512 6.84 -37.97 -30.56
CA ASP A 512 6.33 -37.98 -29.20
C ASP A 512 5.91 -36.57 -28.72
N VAL A 513 5.00 -36.54 -27.78
CA VAL A 513 4.52 -35.34 -27.11
C VAL A 513 4.68 -35.53 -25.62
N TRP A 514 5.26 -34.55 -24.98
CA TRP A 514 5.48 -34.48 -23.54
C TRP A 514 4.82 -33.25 -22.96
N TYR A 515 4.43 -33.34 -21.69
CA TYR A 515 4.08 -32.15 -20.93
C TYR A 515 4.81 -32.13 -19.60
N GLY A 516 5.18 -30.92 -19.17
CA GLY A 516 5.69 -30.63 -17.85
C GLY A 516 4.59 -29.96 -17.03
N GLU A 517 4.35 -30.45 -15.83
CA GLU A 517 3.47 -29.82 -14.86
C GLU A 517 4.20 -29.62 -13.53
N ILE A 518 3.77 -28.59 -12.79
CA ILE A 518 4.33 -28.35 -11.48
C ILE A 518 3.76 -29.37 -10.50
N GLN A 519 4.61 -30.31 -10.10
CA GLN A 519 4.28 -31.29 -9.09
C GLN A 519 4.61 -30.71 -7.71
N SER A 520 3.67 -30.75 -6.78
CA SER A 520 4.01 -30.70 -5.36
C SER A 520 4.72 -32.02 -5.07
N ASP A 521 5.89 -32.00 -4.43
CA ASP A 521 6.55 -33.21 -3.95
C ASP A 521 5.67 -33.91 -2.87
N GLY A 522 4.51 -34.41 -3.29
CA GLY A 522 3.75 -35.44 -2.60
C GLY A 522 4.35 -36.74 -3.03
N ILE A 523 5.19 -37.32 -2.15
CA ILE A 523 5.60 -38.72 -2.08
C ILE A 523 5.45 -39.46 -3.41
N ILE A 524 6.56 -39.60 -4.12
CA ILE A 524 6.67 -40.63 -5.16
C ILE A 524 6.70 -41.97 -4.40
N PHE A 525 5.63 -42.76 -4.53
CA PHE A 525 5.66 -44.17 -4.20
C PHE A 525 6.34 -44.94 -5.31
#